data_2e494357be0ec43d4fb2f8f326da95cb
#
_entry.id   2e494357be0ec43d4fb2f8f326da95cb
#
_cell.length_a   1.000
_cell.length_b   1.000
_cell.length_c   1.000
_cell.angle_alpha   90.00
_cell.angle_beta   90.00
_cell.angle_gamma   90.00
#
_symmetry.space_group_name_H-M   'P 1'
#
loop_
_entity.id
_entity.type
_entity.pdbx_description
1 polymer ?
#
loop_
_entity_poly.entity_id
_entity_poly.type
_entity_poly.pdbx_seq_one_letter_code
_entity_poly.pdbx_strand_id
1 'polypeptide(L)'
;MNNKIFKDKGKYKFNYHIQTDAVGTSICFVKKIKKSECSILENDNNKYIDDYNKDEIKKLKDEYNFVYCDPGKNQLLYMMDDNQNKLRYTKNQRIHETERIKYQNILEKMKKDKNINEIEKKMSELNSKTCNFDKFVEYIELKNEINEELKSFYVDNIKHRKFKFRKYINKQRSESKLLNNIKNKFTIGDKKPLLIYGSWNITKQQKNFISTPCIGIKRLINKKFKILTLDEYRTSCICNRDNTRIKNMRDKLTNKKIHSVLILTEKNTDIGCINRDFNAVLNFKKLVDFYIINEDRPLIFKRGTVL
;
A
#
# COMPACT_ATOMS: atom_id res chain seq x y z
N MET A 1 1.14 11.85 -39.81
CA MET A 1 2.15 10.91 -39.28
C MET A 1 1.83 9.52 -39.80
N ASN A 2 2.56 9.06 -40.79
CA ASN A 2 2.30 7.75 -41.43
C ASN A 2 3.26 6.65 -40.95
N ASN A 3 3.87 6.84 -39.79
CA ASN A 3 4.84 5.88 -39.29
C ASN A 3 4.12 4.68 -38.63
N LYS A 4 4.47 3.47 -39.06
CA LYS A 4 3.91 2.19 -38.55
C LYS A 4 4.04 2.05 -37.03
N ILE A 5 4.98 2.73 -36.39
CA ILE A 5 5.22 2.71 -34.94
C ILE A 5 4.04 3.27 -34.15
N PHE A 6 3.33 4.28 -34.67
CA PHE A 6 2.21 4.95 -34.01
C PHE A 6 0.83 4.37 -34.37
N LYS A 7 0.79 3.32 -35.21
CA LYS A 7 -0.48 2.67 -35.54
C LYS A 7 -0.97 1.80 -34.40
N ASP A 8 -2.28 1.70 -34.29
CA ASP A 8 -2.93 0.78 -33.35
C ASP A 8 -2.43 -0.65 -33.56
N LYS A 9 -2.14 -1.36 -32.47
CA LYS A 9 -1.62 -2.72 -32.47
C LYS A 9 -2.67 -3.70 -31.88
N GLY A 10 -3.53 -4.23 -32.72
CA GLY A 10 -4.55 -5.18 -32.29
C GLY A 10 -5.44 -4.66 -31.15
N LYS A 11 -5.26 -5.20 -29.95
CA LYS A 11 -6.00 -4.81 -28.74
C LYS A 11 -5.56 -3.48 -28.11
N TYR A 12 -4.53 -2.84 -28.65
CA TYR A 12 -3.95 -1.62 -28.11
C TYR A 12 -4.12 -0.44 -29.07
N LYS A 13 -4.44 0.74 -28.52
CA LYS A 13 -4.53 2.03 -29.22
C LYS A 13 -3.35 2.90 -28.80
N PHE A 14 -2.74 3.63 -29.72
CA PHE A 14 -1.72 4.61 -29.38
C PHE A 14 -2.28 5.70 -28.46
N ASN A 15 -1.58 5.98 -27.35
CA ASN A 15 -2.03 6.91 -26.33
C ASN A 15 -1.62 8.37 -26.58
N TYR A 16 -1.10 8.67 -27.77
CA TYR A 16 -0.57 10.01 -28.12
C TYR A 16 0.47 10.53 -27.10
N HIS A 17 1.14 9.62 -26.41
CA HIS A 17 2.10 9.94 -25.36
C HIS A 17 3.41 9.17 -25.60
N ILE A 18 4.52 9.92 -25.59
CA ILE A 18 5.88 9.40 -25.72
C ILE A 18 6.65 9.87 -24.49
N GLN A 19 7.38 8.96 -23.86
CA GLN A 19 8.25 9.25 -22.74
C GLN A 19 9.70 8.97 -23.15
N THR A 20 10.60 9.85 -22.78
CA THR A 20 12.04 9.64 -22.96
C THR A 20 12.79 10.08 -21.71
N ASP A 21 13.89 9.40 -21.43
CA ASP A 21 14.86 9.74 -20.39
C ASP A 21 16.20 10.17 -20.99
N ALA A 22 16.20 10.59 -22.29
CA ALA A 22 17.34 10.93 -23.12
C ALA A 22 18.24 9.73 -23.53
N VAL A 23 17.98 8.53 -23.02
CA VAL A 23 18.70 7.29 -23.40
C VAL A 23 17.80 6.33 -24.15
N GLY A 24 16.52 6.28 -23.75
CA GLY A 24 15.51 5.43 -24.34
C GLY A 24 14.22 6.21 -24.63
N THR A 25 13.40 5.65 -25.51
CA THR A 25 12.08 6.21 -25.83
C THR A 25 11.02 5.16 -25.65
N SER A 26 10.01 5.46 -24.83
CA SER A 26 8.85 4.61 -24.60
C SER A 26 7.63 5.18 -25.31
N ILE A 27 7.02 4.39 -26.18
CA ILE A 27 5.77 4.73 -26.85
C ILE A 27 4.63 4.07 -26.10
N CYS A 28 3.72 4.89 -25.56
CA CYS A 28 2.66 4.41 -24.71
C CYS A 28 1.43 3.98 -25.51
N PHE A 29 0.90 2.82 -25.21
CA PHE A 29 -0.35 2.30 -25.76
C PHE A 29 -1.35 2.00 -24.66
N VAL A 30 -2.63 2.27 -24.91
CA VAL A 30 -3.75 1.94 -24.03
C VAL A 30 -4.47 0.70 -24.57
N LYS A 31 -4.83 -0.23 -23.70
CA LYS A 31 -5.64 -1.37 -24.10
C LYS A 31 -7.04 -0.89 -24.51
N LYS A 32 -7.50 -1.32 -25.69
CA LYS A 32 -8.89 -1.11 -26.13
C LYS A 32 -9.80 -2.00 -25.26
N ILE A 33 -10.43 -1.42 -24.26
CA ILE A 33 -11.40 -2.12 -23.39
C ILE A 33 -12.78 -1.88 -23.98
N LYS A 34 -13.55 -2.95 -24.22
CA LYS A 34 -14.97 -2.82 -24.59
C LYS A 34 -15.71 -2.17 -23.42
N LYS A 35 -16.60 -1.21 -23.69
CA LYS A 35 -17.38 -0.51 -22.62
C LYS A 35 -18.09 -1.47 -21.67
N SER A 36 -18.53 -2.65 -22.15
CA SER A 36 -19.13 -3.70 -21.34
C SER A 36 -18.16 -4.39 -20.35
N GLU A 37 -16.85 -4.44 -20.66
CA GLU A 37 -15.85 -5.01 -19.73
C GLU A 37 -15.36 -3.98 -18.71
N CYS A 38 -15.41 -2.69 -19.05
CA CYS A 38 -15.01 -1.61 -18.16
C CYS A 38 -16.04 -1.42 -17.01
N SER A 39 -17.33 -1.58 -17.29
CA SER A 39 -18.39 -1.43 -16.31
C SER A 39 -18.41 -2.52 -15.23
N ILE A 40 -17.91 -3.72 -15.55
CA ILE A 40 -17.90 -4.86 -14.61
C ILE A 40 -16.69 -4.78 -13.66
N LEU A 41 -15.56 -4.18 -14.09
CA LEU A 41 -14.36 -4.10 -13.27
C LEU A 41 -14.25 -2.82 -12.42
N GLU A 42 -14.95 -1.74 -12.80
CA GLU A 42 -14.89 -0.46 -12.08
C GLU A 42 -15.99 -0.28 -11.04
N ASN A 43 -17.15 -0.89 -11.21
CA ASN A 43 -18.32 -0.61 -10.37
C ASN A 43 -18.39 -1.36 -9.04
N ASP A 44 -17.71 -2.50 -8.86
CA ASP A 44 -17.80 -3.26 -7.60
C ASP A 44 -16.60 -3.07 -6.65
N ASN A 45 -15.50 -2.51 -7.14
CA ASN A 45 -14.22 -2.63 -6.44
C ASN A 45 -13.87 -1.47 -5.48
N ASN A 46 -14.72 -0.43 -5.37
CA ASN A 46 -14.49 0.71 -4.48
C ASN A 46 -15.76 1.19 -3.75
N LYS A 47 -16.80 0.38 -3.71
CA LYS A 47 -18.00 0.73 -2.97
C LYS A 47 -17.72 0.81 -1.49
N TYR A 48 -18.23 1.84 -0.86
CA TYR A 48 -18.24 1.97 0.59
C TYR A 48 -19.38 1.13 1.18
N ILE A 49 -19.24 0.76 2.43
CA ILE A 49 -20.34 0.08 3.14
C ILE A 49 -21.59 0.96 3.15
N ASP A 50 -21.41 2.27 3.25
CA ASP A 50 -22.48 3.27 3.27
C ASP A 50 -23.23 3.37 1.92
N ASP A 51 -22.72 2.75 0.84
CA ASP A 51 -23.38 2.65 -0.47
C ASP A 51 -24.36 1.46 -0.57
N TYR A 52 -24.44 0.63 0.45
CA TYR A 52 -25.32 -0.53 0.53
C TYR A 52 -26.41 -0.30 1.56
N ASN A 53 -27.62 -0.86 1.32
CA ASN A 53 -28.64 -0.90 2.36
C ASN A 53 -28.35 -2.01 3.37
N LYS A 54 -29.00 -1.96 4.54
CA LYS A 54 -28.81 -2.92 5.62
C LYS A 54 -29.08 -4.37 5.23
N ASP A 55 -30.09 -4.60 4.37
CA ASP A 55 -30.50 -5.94 3.96
C ASP A 55 -29.48 -6.56 3.00
N GLU A 56 -28.88 -5.74 2.14
CA GLU A 56 -27.76 -6.18 1.28
C GLU A 56 -26.55 -6.57 2.10
N ILE A 57 -26.19 -5.78 3.14
CA ILE A 57 -25.05 -6.11 4.01
C ILE A 57 -25.35 -7.38 4.83
N LYS A 58 -26.59 -7.57 5.31
CA LYS A 58 -27.00 -8.81 5.98
C LYS A 58 -26.80 -10.03 5.08
N LYS A 59 -27.30 -9.96 3.84
CA LYS A 59 -27.12 -11.02 2.84
C LYS A 59 -25.65 -11.33 2.60
N LEU A 60 -24.81 -10.29 2.48
CA LEU A 60 -23.37 -10.47 2.34
C LEU A 60 -22.73 -11.13 3.58
N LYS A 61 -23.21 -10.81 4.78
CA LYS A 61 -22.72 -11.41 6.03
C LYS A 61 -23.14 -12.88 6.16
N ASP A 62 -24.28 -13.24 5.59
CA ASP A 62 -24.74 -14.64 5.53
C ASP A 62 -23.94 -15.47 4.51
N GLU A 63 -23.56 -14.87 3.38
CA GLU A 63 -22.82 -15.52 2.30
C GLU A 63 -21.30 -15.57 2.55
N TYR A 64 -20.72 -14.55 3.18
CA TYR A 64 -19.29 -14.39 3.37
C TYR A 64 -18.91 -14.33 4.86
N ASN A 65 -17.65 -14.71 5.16
CA ASN A 65 -17.04 -14.37 6.44
C ASN A 65 -16.45 -12.97 6.38
N PHE A 66 -16.95 -12.05 7.20
CA PHE A 66 -16.46 -10.66 7.24
C PHE A 66 -15.10 -10.60 7.95
N VAL A 67 -14.14 -9.95 7.30
CA VAL A 67 -12.79 -9.74 7.81
C VAL A 67 -12.49 -8.25 7.85
N TYR A 68 -12.41 -7.68 9.03
CA TYR A 68 -12.12 -6.27 9.27
C TYR A 68 -10.62 -6.05 9.10
N CYS A 69 -10.23 -5.13 8.23
CA CYS A 69 -8.86 -4.93 7.80
C CYS A 69 -8.44 -3.46 7.94
N ASP A 70 -7.56 -3.19 8.91
CA ASP A 70 -6.94 -1.88 9.13
C ASP A 70 -5.60 -1.80 8.38
N PRO A 71 -5.48 -0.97 7.30
CA PRO A 71 -4.23 -0.74 6.60
C PRO A 71 -3.35 0.27 7.33
N GLY A 72 -2.08 -0.06 7.55
CA GLY A 72 -1.17 0.80 8.27
C GLY A 72 0.23 0.93 7.65
N LYS A 73 1.08 1.74 8.27
CA LYS A 73 2.45 2.00 7.80
C LYS A 73 3.46 0.94 8.27
N ASN A 74 3.37 0.52 9.51
CA ASN A 74 4.25 -0.49 10.11
C ASN A 74 3.62 -1.88 10.09
N GLN A 75 2.38 -1.98 10.51
CA GLN A 75 1.51 -3.11 10.21
C GLN A 75 0.80 -2.77 8.90
N LEU A 76 1.27 -3.36 7.80
CA LEU A 76 0.71 -3.11 6.48
C LEU A 76 -0.76 -3.51 6.42
N LEU A 77 -1.12 -4.57 7.16
CA LEU A 77 -2.49 -5.03 7.37
C LEU A 77 -2.60 -5.62 8.76
N TYR A 78 -3.60 -5.20 9.49
CA TYR A 78 -4.10 -5.88 10.68
C TYR A 78 -5.53 -6.37 10.38
N MET A 79 -5.77 -7.68 10.48
CA MET A 79 -7.03 -8.29 10.08
C MET A 79 -7.62 -9.10 11.22
N MET A 80 -8.94 -9.06 11.35
CA MET A 80 -9.70 -9.84 12.33
C MET A 80 -11.08 -10.19 11.78
N ASP A 81 -11.55 -11.41 11.99
CA ASP A 81 -12.93 -11.82 11.69
C ASP A 81 -13.86 -11.70 12.90
N ASP A 82 -15.13 -12.06 12.70
CA ASP A 82 -16.13 -12.05 13.78
C ASP A 82 -15.80 -13.03 14.93
N ASN A 83 -15.07 -14.11 14.64
CA ASN A 83 -14.63 -15.10 15.62
C ASN A 83 -13.31 -14.70 16.31
N GLN A 84 -12.86 -13.47 16.12
CA GLN A 84 -11.59 -12.93 16.65
C GLN A 84 -10.33 -13.65 16.15
N ASN A 85 -10.39 -14.41 15.06
CA ASN A 85 -9.20 -14.89 14.39
C ASN A 85 -8.43 -13.71 13.85
N LYS A 86 -7.11 -13.65 14.11
CA LYS A 86 -6.27 -12.47 13.78
C LYS A 86 -5.17 -12.85 12.80
N LEU A 87 -4.93 -12.00 11.83
CA LEU A 87 -3.79 -12.11 10.92
C LEU A 87 -3.11 -10.74 10.78
N ARG A 88 -1.79 -10.71 10.91
CA ARG A 88 -0.99 -9.50 10.74
C ARG A 88 -0.01 -9.70 9.58
N TYR A 89 0.13 -8.69 8.75
CA TYR A 89 1.15 -8.61 7.72
C TYR A 89 1.96 -7.33 7.93
N THR A 90 3.20 -7.47 8.37
CA THR A 90 4.03 -6.33 8.76
C THR A 90 5.00 -5.90 7.68
N LYS A 91 5.46 -4.63 7.75
CA LYS A 91 6.52 -4.10 6.91
C LYS A 91 7.81 -4.92 7.05
N ASN A 92 8.19 -5.28 8.28
CA ASN A 92 9.41 -6.05 8.53
C ASN A 92 9.31 -7.45 7.95
N GLN A 93 8.16 -8.12 8.09
CA GLN A 93 7.91 -9.41 7.44
C GLN A 93 8.10 -9.30 5.93
N ARG A 94 7.47 -8.29 5.27
CA ARG A 94 7.62 -8.07 3.83
C ARG A 94 9.06 -7.79 3.43
N ILE A 95 9.80 -6.97 4.19
CA ILE A 95 11.21 -6.68 3.93
C ILE A 95 12.05 -7.96 3.99
N HIS A 96 11.82 -8.79 5.00
CA HIS A 96 12.52 -10.06 5.17
C HIS A 96 12.19 -11.04 4.03
N GLU A 97 10.91 -11.25 3.75
CA GLU A 97 10.45 -12.17 2.70
C GLU A 97 10.94 -11.76 1.29
N THR A 98 11.04 -10.45 1.02
CA THR A 98 11.54 -9.93 -0.27
C THR A 98 13.06 -9.80 -0.34
N GLU A 99 13.78 -10.01 0.75
CA GLU A 99 15.23 -9.78 0.91
C GLU A 99 15.69 -8.39 0.46
N ARG A 100 14.80 -7.40 0.50
CA ARG A 100 15.03 -6.06 -0.09
C ARG A 100 16.26 -5.39 0.51
N ILE A 101 16.37 -5.35 1.85
CA ILE A 101 17.49 -4.69 2.53
C ILE A 101 18.79 -5.44 2.28
N LYS A 102 18.77 -6.78 2.29
CA LYS A 102 19.94 -7.61 1.99
C LYS A 102 20.56 -7.25 0.63
N TYR A 103 19.72 -7.21 -0.42
CA TYR A 103 20.22 -6.85 -1.76
C TYR A 103 20.65 -5.39 -1.85
N GLN A 104 20.00 -4.49 -1.14
CA GLN A 104 20.43 -3.09 -1.06
C GLN A 104 21.82 -2.97 -0.44
N ASN A 105 22.05 -3.62 0.69
CA ASN A 105 23.36 -3.59 1.37
C ASN A 105 24.48 -4.20 0.52
N ILE A 106 24.19 -5.29 -0.21
CA ILE A 106 25.18 -5.90 -1.13
C ILE A 106 25.52 -4.91 -2.25
N LEU A 107 24.51 -4.26 -2.86
CA LEU A 107 24.74 -3.29 -3.92
C LEU A 107 25.51 -2.05 -3.43
N GLU A 108 25.19 -1.54 -2.25
CA GLU A 108 25.92 -0.43 -1.62
C GLU A 108 27.39 -0.79 -1.34
N LYS A 109 27.65 -2.01 -0.86
CA LYS A 109 29.02 -2.48 -0.69
C LYS A 109 29.76 -2.52 -2.04
N MET A 110 29.12 -3.10 -3.07
CA MET A 110 29.71 -3.14 -4.43
C MET A 110 30.00 -1.75 -5.01
N LYS A 111 29.14 -0.74 -4.74
CA LYS A 111 29.37 0.65 -5.15
C LYS A 111 30.58 1.25 -4.46
N LYS A 112 30.73 1.02 -3.15
CA LYS A 112 31.90 1.48 -2.38
C LYS A 112 33.19 0.85 -2.88
N ASP A 113 33.18 -0.47 -3.08
CA ASP A 113 34.36 -1.22 -3.54
C ASP A 113 34.88 -0.76 -4.91
N LYS A 114 34.00 -0.18 -5.74
CA LYS A 114 34.29 0.33 -7.10
C LYS A 114 34.26 1.85 -7.23
N ASN A 115 34.19 2.58 -6.12
CA ASN A 115 34.11 4.06 -6.09
C ASN A 115 32.95 4.66 -6.93
N ILE A 116 31.91 3.88 -7.23
CA ILE A 116 30.76 4.34 -8.03
C ILE A 116 30.03 5.51 -7.37
N ASN A 117 30.02 5.56 -6.04
CA ASN A 117 29.38 6.66 -5.31
C ASN A 117 29.99 8.02 -5.63
N GLU A 118 31.32 8.09 -5.83
CA GLU A 118 32.00 9.35 -6.21
C GLU A 118 31.65 9.77 -7.64
N ILE A 119 31.53 8.80 -8.54
CA ILE A 119 31.11 9.07 -9.93
C ILE A 119 29.66 9.59 -9.97
N GLU A 120 28.74 8.93 -9.22
CA GLU A 120 27.35 9.36 -9.11
C GLU A 120 27.21 10.73 -8.44
N LYS A 121 28.10 11.08 -7.50
CA LYS A 121 28.12 12.39 -6.86
C LYS A 121 28.39 13.52 -7.85
N LYS A 122 29.33 13.35 -8.78
CA LYS A 122 29.60 14.31 -9.86
C LYS A 122 28.32 14.63 -10.65
N MET A 123 27.54 13.59 -11.00
CA MET A 123 26.25 13.79 -11.69
C MET A 123 25.18 14.51 -10.84
N SER A 124 25.29 14.44 -9.52
CA SER A 124 24.30 15.08 -8.64
C SER A 124 24.42 16.61 -8.62
N GLU A 125 25.53 17.15 -9.11
CA GLU A 125 25.79 18.59 -9.22
C GLU A 125 25.02 19.21 -10.40
N LEU A 126 24.67 18.41 -11.42
CA LEU A 126 23.97 18.84 -12.60
C LEU A 126 22.51 18.33 -12.62
N ASN A 127 21.61 19.21 -13.06
CA ASN A 127 20.18 18.88 -13.09
C ASN A 127 19.74 18.46 -14.50
N SER A 128 19.41 17.19 -14.68
CA SER A 128 18.87 16.65 -15.95
C SER A 128 17.50 17.22 -16.36
N LYS A 129 16.82 17.95 -15.46
CA LYS A 129 15.49 18.55 -15.69
C LYS A 129 15.56 20.07 -15.84
N THR A 130 16.74 20.62 -16.10
CA THR A 130 16.89 22.07 -16.34
C THR A 130 16.25 22.45 -17.66
N CYS A 131 15.61 23.64 -17.71
CA CYS A 131 15.14 24.27 -18.95
C CYS A 131 16.21 25.14 -19.61
N ASN A 132 17.36 25.31 -18.98
CA ASN A 132 18.51 26.05 -19.55
C ASN A 132 19.29 25.10 -20.45
N PHE A 133 19.43 25.49 -21.72
CA PHE A 133 20.09 24.68 -22.75
C PHE A 133 21.56 24.40 -22.42
N ASP A 134 22.32 25.41 -22.04
CA ASP A 134 23.77 25.27 -21.78
C ASP A 134 24.01 24.31 -20.60
N LYS A 135 23.26 24.44 -19.49
CA LYS A 135 23.33 23.51 -18.35
C LYS A 135 22.90 22.10 -18.73
N PHE A 136 22.01 21.94 -19.69
CA PHE A 136 21.61 20.64 -20.18
C PHE A 136 22.72 19.99 -21.03
N VAL A 137 23.41 20.78 -21.82
CA VAL A 137 24.59 20.33 -22.60
C VAL A 137 25.69 19.85 -21.63
N GLU A 138 26.05 20.66 -20.63
CA GLU A 138 27.01 20.26 -19.58
C GLU A 138 26.64 18.93 -18.93
N TYR A 139 25.34 18.73 -18.61
CA TYR A 139 24.86 17.46 -18.07
C TYR A 139 25.07 16.29 -19.05
N ILE A 140 24.83 16.48 -20.35
CA ILE A 140 24.98 15.43 -21.36
C ILE A 140 26.46 15.09 -21.56
N GLU A 141 27.34 16.09 -21.61
CA GLU A 141 28.79 15.92 -21.77
C GLU A 141 29.35 15.09 -20.58
N LEU A 142 29.09 15.52 -19.35
CA LEU A 142 29.51 14.78 -18.17
C LEU A 142 28.93 13.36 -18.14
N LYS A 143 27.67 13.21 -18.52
CA LYS A 143 27.02 11.89 -18.57
C LYS A 143 27.69 10.97 -19.58
N ASN A 144 28.09 11.48 -20.74
CA ASN A 144 28.79 10.68 -21.76
C ASN A 144 30.18 10.26 -21.26
N GLU A 145 30.90 11.16 -20.60
CA GLU A 145 32.22 10.88 -20.02
C GLU A 145 32.18 9.70 -19.06
N ILE A 146 31.23 9.71 -18.12
CA ILE A 146 31.16 8.69 -17.06
C ILE A 146 30.31 7.46 -17.43
N ASN A 147 29.66 7.48 -18.60
CA ASN A 147 28.67 6.46 -18.96
C ASN A 147 29.28 5.06 -19.13
N GLU A 148 30.51 4.95 -19.64
CA GLU A 148 31.19 3.65 -19.80
C GLU A 148 31.47 2.97 -18.45
N GLU A 149 31.91 3.74 -17.44
CA GLU A 149 32.13 3.21 -16.10
C GLU A 149 30.82 2.77 -15.44
N LEU A 150 29.77 3.60 -15.54
CA LEU A 150 28.45 3.28 -15.04
C LEU A 150 27.84 2.09 -15.77
N LYS A 151 28.02 1.97 -17.07
CA LYS A 151 27.57 0.84 -17.88
C LYS A 151 28.24 -0.46 -17.44
N SER A 152 29.56 -0.45 -17.29
CA SER A 152 30.32 -1.60 -16.77
C SER A 152 29.80 -2.06 -15.41
N PHE A 153 29.46 -1.13 -14.52
CA PHE A 153 28.94 -1.47 -13.21
C PHE A 153 27.47 -1.94 -13.25
N TYR A 154 26.59 -1.18 -13.91
CA TYR A 154 25.14 -1.42 -13.84
C TYR A 154 24.59 -2.38 -14.88
N VAL A 155 25.17 -2.39 -16.09
CA VAL A 155 24.64 -3.16 -17.24
C VAL A 155 25.40 -4.47 -17.40
N ASP A 156 26.74 -4.42 -17.45
CA ASP A 156 27.56 -5.61 -17.74
C ASP A 156 27.66 -6.53 -16.53
N ASN A 157 27.49 -6.00 -15.33
CA ASN A 157 27.50 -6.79 -14.13
C ASN A 157 26.20 -7.58 -13.96
N ILE A 158 26.26 -8.87 -14.22
CA ILE A 158 25.13 -9.80 -14.14
C ILE A 158 24.46 -9.83 -12.76
N LYS A 159 25.16 -9.42 -11.66
CA LYS A 159 24.62 -9.42 -10.30
C LYS A 159 23.40 -8.50 -10.18
N HIS A 160 23.39 -7.33 -10.84
CA HIS A 160 22.24 -6.41 -10.84
C HIS A 160 21.00 -7.06 -11.41
N ARG A 161 21.14 -7.73 -12.57
CA ARG A 161 20.03 -8.47 -13.22
C ARG A 161 19.55 -9.65 -12.35
N LYS A 162 20.48 -10.42 -11.77
CA LYS A 162 20.15 -11.52 -10.84
C LYS A 162 19.39 -11.02 -9.61
N PHE A 163 19.81 -9.92 -8.98
CA PHE A 163 19.11 -9.36 -7.83
C PHE A 163 17.74 -8.77 -8.19
N LYS A 164 17.61 -8.10 -9.35
CA LYS A 164 16.32 -7.62 -9.85
C LYS A 164 15.35 -8.78 -10.05
N PHE A 165 15.80 -9.87 -10.66
CA PHE A 165 14.99 -11.06 -10.87
C PHE A 165 14.61 -11.75 -9.54
N ARG A 166 15.56 -11.95 -8.63
CA ARG A 166 15.29 -12.51 -7.29
C ARG A 166 14.30 -11.67 -6.49
N LYS A 167 14.46 -10.33 -6.49
CA LYS A 167 13.48 -9.42 -5.89
C LYS A 167 12.06 -9.64 -6.45
N TYR A 168 11.95 -9.79 -7.76
CA TYR A 168 10.68 -10.06 -8.41
C TYR A 168 10.07 -11.39 -7.93
N ILE A 169 10.84 -12.48 -7.97
CA ILE A 169 10.39 -13.81 -7.51
C ILE A 169 9.98 -13.77 -6.03
N ASN A 170 10.81 -13.20 -5.18
CA ASN A 170 10.54 -13.13 -3.74
C ASN A 170 9.29 -12.29 -3.44
N LYS A 171 9.09 -11.19 -4.19
CA LYS A 171 7.86 -10.40 -4.11
C LYS A 171 6.63 -11.24 -4.46
N GLN A 172 6.66 -11.99 -5.56
CA GLN A 172 5.55 -12.86 -5.99
C GLN A 172 5.26 -13.94 -4.93
N ARG A 173 6.30 -14.54 -4.35
CA ARG A 173 6.17 -15.54 -3.27
C ARG A 173 5.53 -14.93 -2.03
N SER A 174 6.01 -13.77 -1.57
CA SER A 174 5.46 -13.08 -0.40
C SER A 174 3.99 -12.68 -0.61
N GLU A 175 3.64 -12.17 -1.78
CA GLU A 175 2.27 -11.79 -2.14
C GLU A 175 1.34 -13.01 -2.22
N SER A 176 1.78 -14.11 -2.82
CA SER A 176 1.02 -15.36 -2.86
C SER A 176 0.83 -15.97 -1.47
N LYS A 177 1.87 -15.93 -0.63
CA LYS A 177 1.79 -16.37 0.77
C LYS A 177 0.77 -15.56 1.57
N LEU A 178 0.76 -14.23 1.40
CA LEU A 178 -0.24 -13.36 2.04
C LEU A 178 -1.67 -13.77 1.65
N LEU A 179 -1.93 -13.93 0.36
CA LEU A 179 -3.27 -14.32 -0.13
C LEU A 179 -3.69 -15.70 0.36
N ASN A 180 -2.76 -16.66 0.39
CA ASN A 180 -3.04 -18.00 0.92
C ASN A 180 -3.28 -17.97 2.44
N ASN A 181 -2.53 -17.16 3.20
CA ASN A 181 -2.75 -17.00 4.62
C ASN A 181 -4.13 -16.39 4.92
N ILE A 182 -4.56 -15.39 4.13
CA ILE A 182 -5.92 -14.81 4.25
C ILE A 182 -6.96 -15.90 3.98
N LYS A 183 -6.83 -16.65 2.88
CA LYS A 183 -7.75 -17.72 2.54
C LYS A 183 -7.83 -18.76 3.65
N ASN A 184 -6.68 -19.32 4.06
CA ASN A 184 -6.63 -20.41 5.03
C ASN A 184 -7.11 -20.00 6.43
N LYS A 185 -6.86 -18.74 6.83
CA LYS A 185 -7.22 -18.25 8.16
C LYS A 185 -8.69 -17.87 8.29
N PHE A 186 -9.29 -17.35 7.21
CA PHE A 186 -10.61 -16.72 7.25
C PHE A 186 -11.67 -17.41 6.39
N THR A 187 -11.36 -18.53 5.74
CA THR A 187 -12.40 -19.38 5.17
C THR A 187 -12.99 -20.26 6.26
N ILE A 188 -14.30 -20.20 6.47
CA ILE A 188 -15.04 -20.94 7.48
C ILE A 188 -16.11 -21.76 6.77
N GLY A 189 -15.92 -23.09 6.70
CA GLY A 189 -16.78 -23.95 5.89
C GLY A 189 -16.78 -23.47 4.42
N ASP A 190 -17.96 -23.22 3.88
CA ASP A 190 -18.11 -22.71 2.50
C ASP A 190 -18.01 -21.18 2.38
N LYS A 191 -18.02 -20.44 3.52
CA LYS A 191 -17.96 -18.98 3.51
C LYS A 191 -16.55 -18.49 3.21
N LYS A 192 -16.39 -17.81 2.07
CA LYS A 192 -15.15 -17.15 1.68
C LYS A 192 -14.97 -15.83 2.45
N PRO A 193 -13.73 -15.36 2.67
CA PRO A 193 -13.52 -14.06 3.28
C PRO A 193 -13.96 -12.92 2.37
N LEU A 194 -14.71 -11.96 2.94
CA LEU A 194 -14.97 -10.64 2.39
C LEU A 194 -14.28 -9.61 3.28
N LEU A 195 -13.43 -8.77 2.70
CA LEU A 195 -12.64 -7.82 3.48
C LEU A 195 -13.35 -6.48 3.60
N ILE A 196 -13.61 -6.06 4.83
CA ILE A 196 -14.02 -4.70 5.18
C ILE A 196 -12.75 -3.89 5.38
N TYR A 197 -12.36 -3.14 4.36
CA TYR A 197 -11.05 -2.51 4.25
C TYR A 197 -11.12 -1.02 4.59
N GLY A 198 -10.33 -0.56 5.55
CA GLY A 198 -10.23 0.84 5.92
C GLY A 198 -9.86 1.74 4.73
N SER A 199 -10.48 2.90 4.65
CA SER A 199 -10.28 3.83 3.52
C SER A 199 -8.92 4.55 3.54
N TRP A 200 -8.10 4.32 4.57
CA TRP A 200 -6.83 5.01 4.71
C TRP A 200 -5.95 4.85 3.47
N ASN A 201 -5.59 5.99 2.93
CA ASN A 201 -4.81 6.08 1.73
C ASN A 201 -3.72 7.14 1.94
N ILE A 202 -2.46 6.76 1.74
CA ILE A 202 -1.37 7.74 1.73
C ILE A 202 -1.38 8.45 0.38
N THR A 203 -2.28 9.41 0.23
CA THR A 203 -2.32 10.28 -0.96
C THR A 203 -1.20 11.33 -0.93
N LYS A 204 -0.77 11.73 0.27
CA LYS A 204 0.35 12.65 0.49
C LYS A 204 1.43 11.93 1.29
N GLN A 205 2.40 11.35 0.59
CA GLN A 205 3.58 10.80 1.26
C GLN A 205 4.32 11.95 1.95
N GLN A 206 4.68 11.73 3.21
CA GLN A 206 5.59 12.64 3.90
C GLN A 206 6.91 12.69 3.14
N LYS A 207 7.36 13.90 2.81
CA LYS A 207 8.67 14.14 2.18
C LYS A 207 9.74 13.40 2.98
N ASN A 208 10.63 12.66 2.31
CA ASN A 208 11.72 11.86 2.88
C ASN A 208 11.34 10.52 3.55
N PHE A 209 10.09 10.06 3.46
CA PHE A 209 9.71 8.74 3.94
C PHE A 209 9.59 7.71 2.82
N ILE A 210 9.98 6.46 3.11
CA ILE A 210 9.81 5.34 2.19
C ILE A 210 8.32 5.11 1.95
N SER A 211 7.94 5.01 0.67
CA SER A 211 6.56 4.78 0.28
C SER A 211 6.02 3.45 0.83
N THR A 212 4.78 3.46 1.31
CA THR A 212 4.08 2.27 1.79
C THR A 212 3.22 1.70 0.66
N PRO A 213 3.26 0.40 0.38
CA PRO A 213 2.56 -0.20 -0.75
C PRO A 213 1.06 -0.43 -0.51
N CYS A 214 0.35 0.52 0.11
CA CYS A 214 -1.07 0.38 0.50
C CYS A 214 -1.97 0.10 -0.70
N ILE A 215 -1.90 0.93 -1.74
CA ILE A 215 -2.71 0.77 -2.97
C ILE A 215 -2.38 -0.55 -3.66
N GLY A 216 -1.08 -0.89 -3.75
CA GLY A 216 -0.64 -2.13 -4.38
C GLY A 216 -1.15 -3.38 -3.67
N ILE A 217 -1.17 -3.36 -2.34
CA ILE A 217 -1.68 -4.47 -1.51
C ILE A 217 -3.20 -4.56 -1.64
N LYS A 218 -3.95 -3.45 -1.57
CA LYS A 218 -5.41 -3.45 -1.79
C LYS A 218 -5.75 -4.05 -3.16
N ARG A 219 -5.08 -3.61 -4.23
CA ARG A 219 -5.26 -4.16 -5.58
C ARG A 219 -4.92 -5.65 -5.69
N LEU A 220 -3.88 -6.10 -4.98
CA LEU A 220 -3.50 -7.50 -4.92
C LEU A 220 -4.58 -8.36 -4.28
N ILE A 221 -5.10 -7.94 -3.13
CA ILE A 221 -6.16 -8.64 -2.39
C ILE A 221 -7.44 -8.69 -3.22
N ASN A 222 -7.79 -7.58 -3.87
CA ASN A 222 -8.99 -7.45 -4.68
C ASN A 222 -9.04 -8.39 -5.90
N LYS A 223 -7.88 -8.91 -6.33
CA LYS A 223 -7.84 -9.94 -7.39
C LYS A 223 -8.41 -11.30 -6.95
N LYS A 224 -8.50 -11.57 -5.65
CA LYS A 224 -8.93 -12.87 -5.11
C LYS A 224 -10.13 -12.80 -4.17
N PHE A 225 -10.32 -11.66 -3.51
CA PHE A 225 -11.35 -11.49 -2.49
C PHE A 225 -12.16 -10.24 -2.76
N LYS A 226 -13.44 -10.29 -2.44
CA LYS A 226 -14.32 -9.12 -2.47
C LYS A 226 -13.90 -8.15 -1.36
N ILE A 227 -13.86 -6.85 -1.68
CA ILE A 227 -13.50 -5.79 -0.74
C ILE A 227 -14.64 -4.77 -0.69
N LEU A 228 -15.08 -4.44 0.52
CA LEU A 228 -15.89 -3.26 0.80
C LEU A 228 -15.04 -2.24 1.53
N THR A 229 -15.17 -0.97 1.18
CA THR A 229 -14.40 0.09 1.82
C THR A 229 -15.18 0.65 3.00
N LEU A 230 -14.50 0.90 4.12
CA LEU A 230 -15.07 1.52 5.32
C LEU A 230 -14.35 2.85 5.59
N ASP A 231 -15.08 3.94 5.80
CA ASP A 231 -14.47 5.16 6.32
C ASP A 231 -14.07 4.95 7.78
N GLU A 232 -12.77 5.05 8.05
CA GLU A 232 -12.16 4.76 9.35
C GLU A 232 -12.04 5.99 10.27
N TYR A 233 -12.84 7.03 10.02
CA TYR A 233 -12.78 8.24 10.81
C TYR A 233 -12.89 7.95 12.31
N ARG A 234 -11.89 8.36 13.10
CA ARG A 234 -11.75 8.19 14.56
C ARG A 234 -11.62 6.75 15.09
N THR A 235 -11.65 5.72 14.29
CA THR A 235 -11.62 4.33 14.76
C THR A 235 -10.37 3.97 15.58
N SER A 236 -9.26 4.63 15.32
CA SER A 236 -8.01 4.45 16.08
C SER A 236 -7.86 5.38 17.30
N CYS A 237 -8.83 6.28 17.54
CA CYS A 237 -8.77 7.27 18.61
C CYS A 237 -9.87 7.10 19.68
N ILE A 238 -10.86 6.28 19.38
CA ILE A 238 -12.00 5.99 20.25
C ILE A 238 -11.84 4.59 20.82
N CYS A 239 -12.03 4.44 22.10
CA CYS A 239 -12.04 3.15 22.78
C CYS A 239 -13.25 2.32 22.30
N ASN A 240 -12.99 1.08 21.91
CA ASN A 240 -14.07 0.19 21.48
C ASN A 240 -15.05 -0.16 22.62
N ARG A 241 -14.59 -0.15 23.89
CA ARG A 241 -15.40 -0.59 25.05
C ARG A 241 -16.45 0.46 25.43
N ASP A 242 -16.01 1.68 25.71
CA ASP A 242 -16.80 2.74 26.35
C ASP A 242 -17.04 3.97 25.48
N ASN A 243 -16.53 3.98 24.24
CA ASN A 243 -16.61 5.09 23.31
C ASN A 243 -15.88 6.37 23.76
N THR A 244 -15.01 6.30 24.75
CA THR A 244 -14.21 7.45 25.18
C THR A 244 -13.05 7.70 24.23
N ARG A 245 -12.54 8.92 24.23
CA ARG A 245 -11.32 9.27 23.49
C ARG A 245 -10.10 8.76 24.24
N ILE A 246 -9.29 7.91 23.61
CA ILE A 246 -8.09 7.34 24.19
C ILE A 246 -6.82 7.95 23.63
N LYS A 247 -5.76 7.93 24.44
CA LYS A 247 -4.46 8.51 24.11
C LYS A 247 -3.41 7.42 23.89
N ASN A 248 -2.40 7.73 23.07
CA ASN A 248 -1.25 6.86 22.94
C ASN A 248 -0.42 6.84 24.21
N MET A 249 0.11 5.67 24.56
CA MET A 249 1.12 5.51 25.59
C MET A 249 2.39 6.29 25.22
N ARG A 250 3.07 6.81 26.24
CA ARG A 250 4.39 7.43 26.10
C ARG A 250 5.43 6.58 26.81
N ASP A 251 6.59 6.49 26.23
CA ASP A 251 7.76 5.87 26.85
C ASP A 251 8.17 6.64 28.11
N LYS A 252 8.36 5.93 29.21
CA LYS A 252 8.65 6.57 30.52
C LYS A 252 9.98 7.30 30.57
N LEU A 253 10.98 6.83 29.81
CA LEU A 253 12.33 7.41 29.84
C LEU A 253 12.49 8.54 28.82
N THR A 254 11.98 8.34 27.62
CA THR A 254 12.18 9.27 26.49
C THR A 254 11.01 10.22 26.25
N ASN A 255 9.89 10.02 26.95
CA ASN A 255 8.59 10.69 26.73
C ASN A 255 8.10 10.64 25.28
N LYS A 256 8.70 9.77 24.45
CA LYS A 256 8.29 9.59 23.06
C LYS A 256 6.97 8.82 22.97
N LYS A 257 6.13 9.23 22.03
CA LYS A 257 4.84 8.61 21.77
C LYS A 257 5.02 7.20 21.17
N ILE A 258 4.43 6.19 21.81
CA ILE A 258 4.35 4.81 21.30
C ILE A 258 3.08 4.68 20.47
N HIS A 259 3.21 4.77 19.14
CA HIS A 259 2.07 4.81 18.23
C HIS A 259 1.18 3.57 18.24
N SER A 260 1.74 2.40 18.54
CA SER A 260 1.03 1.12 18.49
C SER A 260 0.24 0.79 19.75
N VAL A 261 0.39 1.59 20.83
CA VAL A 261 -0.21 1.30 22.13
C VAL A 261 -1.08 2.47 22.57
N LEU A 262 -2.31 2.15 22.96
CA LEU A 262 -3.29 3.08 23.52
C LEU A 262 -3.49 2.77 25.00
N ILE A 263 -3.65 3.81 25.83
CA ILE A 263 -3.94 3.68 27.26
C ILE A 263 -5.46 3.60 27.42
N LEU A 264 -5.93 2.61 28.17
CA LEU A 264 -7.31 2.51 28.62
C LEU A 264 -7.44 3.19 29.97
N THR A 265 -8.37 4.13 30.08
CA THR A 265 -8.58 4.93 31.29
C THR A 265 -10.02 4.75 31.76
N GLU A 266 -10.20 4.48 33.04
CA GLU A 266 -11.51 4.45 33.68
C GLU A 266 -11.49 5.41 34.88
N LYS A 267 -12.48 6.33 34.98
CA LYS A 267 -12.56 7.34 36.03
C LYS A 267 -11.24 8.07 36.32
N ASN A 268 -10.52 8.45 35.23
CA ASN A 268 -9.20 9.07 35.25
C ASN A 268 -8.03 8.22 35.76
N THR A 269 -8.22 6.92 35.94
CA THR A 269 -7.16 5.96 36.28
C THR A 269 -6.80 5.09 35.09
N ASP A 270 -5.50 4.90 34.85
CA ASP A 270 -5.01 4.02 33.79
C ASP A 270 -5.22 2.55 34.22
N ILE A 271 -6.15 1.85 33.55
CA ILE A 271 -6.51 0.46 33.84
C ILE A 271 -5.80 -0.55 32.95
N GLY A 272 -5.03 -0.09 31.99
CA GLY A 272 -4.29 -0.97 31.06
C GLY A 272 -4.00 -0.35 29.73
N CYS A 273 -3.63 -1.20 28.79
CA CYS A 273 -3.35 -0.76 27.42
C CYS A 273 -3.91 -1.74 26.39
N ILE A 274 -4.15 -1.21 25.19
CA ILE A 274 -4.61 -1.97 24.04
C ILE A 274 -3.76 -1.65 22.82
N ASN A 275 -3.55 -2.62 21.94
CA ASN A 275 -2.94 -2.35 20.64
C ASN A 275 -3.87 -1.49 19.78
N ARG A 276 -3.33 -0.42 19.19
CA ARG A 276 -4.08 0.55 18.40
C ARG A 276 -4.80 -0.07 17.21
N ASP A 277 -4.10 -0.92 16.45
CA ASP A 277 -4.66 -1.53 15.23
C ASP A 277 -5.72 -2.58 15.60
N PHE A 278 -5.55 -3.26 16.75
CA PHE A 278 -6.59 -4.15 17.30
C PHE A 278 -7.84 -3.36 17.72
N ASN A 279 -7.69 -2.21 18.40
CA ASN A 279 -8.81 -1.34 18.73
C ASN A 279 -9.53 -0.83 17.45
N ALA A 280 -8.77 -0.49 16.40
CA ALA A 280 -9.33 -0.03 15.14
C ALA A 280 -10.23 -1.11 14.48
N VAL A 281 -9.77 -2.35 14.38
CA VAL A 281 -10.58 -3.42 13.77
C VAL A 281 -11.79 -3.81 14.62
N LEU A 282 -11.71 -3.70 15.96
CA LEU A 282 -12.87 -3.84 16.83
C LEU A 282 -13.92 -2.73 16.56
N ASN A 283 -13.44 -1.49 16.35
CA ASN A 283 -14.33 -0.40 15.97
C ASN A 283 -14.90 -0.59 14.56
N PHE A 284 -14.15 -1.17 13.60
CA PHE A 284 -14.70 -1.53 12.30
C PHE A 284 -15.87 -2.51 12.42
N LYS A 285 -15.68 -3.57 13.23
CA LYS A 285 -16.76 -4.52 13.54
C LYS A 285 -17.97 -3.80 14.11
N LYS A 286 -17.77 -2.98 15.13
CA LYS A 286 -18.82 -2.19 15.78
C LYS A 286 -19.59 -1.27 14.82
N LEU A 287 -18.85 -0.60 13.90
CA LEU A 287 -19.46 0.24 12.87
C LEU A 287 -20.34 -0.57 11.92
N VAL A 288 -19.87 -1.72 11.46
CA VAL A 288 -20.64 -2.60 10.55
C VAL A 288 -21.87 -3.17 11.26
N ASP A 289 -21.71 -3.68 12.48
CA ASP A 289 -22.81 -4.23 13.26
C ASP A 289 -23.88 -3.16 13.56
N PHE A 290 -23.46 -1.92 13.89
CA PHE A 290 -24.36 -0.79 14.08
C PHE A 290 -25.08 -0.41 12.79
N TYR A 291 -24.37 -0.40 11.66
CA TYR A 291 -24.95 -0.05 10.35
C TYR A 291 -26.01 -1.07 9.91
N ILE A 292 -25.78 -2.36 10.16
CA ILE A 292 -26.76 -3.43 9.88
C ILE A 292 -28.09 -3.21 10.62
N ILE A 293 -28.05 -2.59 11.81
CA ILE A 293 -29.23 -2.35 12.62
C ILE A 293 -29.90 -1.02 12.25
N ASN A 294 -29.11 0.04 12.19
CA ASN A 294 -29.62 1.42 12.15
C ASN A 294 -29.55 2.08 10.76
N GLU A 295 -28.87 1.44 9.79
CA GLU A 295 -28.59 2.00 8.45
C GLU A 295 -27.89 3.36 8.51
N ASP A 296 -27.13 3.58 9.58
CA ASP A 296 -26.41 4.82 9.87
C ASP A 296 -25.16 4.52 10.71
N ARG A 297 -24.32 5.54 10.91
CA ARG A 297 -23.11 5.47 11.74
C ARG A 297 -23.39 6.03 13.14
N PRO A 298 -22.75 5.48 14.19
CA PRO A 298 -22.76 6.13 15.50
C PRO A 298 -22.22 7.55 15.40
N LEU A 299 -22.86 8.49 16.09
CA LEU A 299 -22.50 9.93 16.05
C LEU A 299 -21.02 10.19 16.30
N ILE A 300 -20.40 9.44 17.21
CA ILE A 300 -18.98 9.56 17.57
C ILE A 300 -18.02 9.31 16.39
N PHE A 301 -18.44 8.53 15.38
CA PHE A 301 -17.68 8.22 14.17
C PHE A 301 -18.13 9.03 12.96
N LYS A 302 -19.06 9.98 13.12
CA LYS A 302 -19.47 10.90 12.05
C LYS A 302 -18.52 12.09 11.96
N ARG A 303 -18.23 12.54 10.73
CA ARG A 303 -17.45 13.77 10.50
C ARG A 303 -18.29 14.98 10.87
N GLY A 304 -17.66 15.99 11.44
CA GLY A 304 -18.36 17.22 11.89
C GLY A 304 -18.93 17.15 13.31
N THR A 305 -18.95 15.97 13.96
CA THR A 305 -19.36 15.86 15.37
C THR A 305 -18.24 16.33 16.30
N VAL A 306 -18.54 17.29 17.18
CA VAL A 306 -17.65 17.73 18.27
C VAL A 306 -17.72 16.68 19.38
N LEU A 307 -16.55 16.30 19.94
CA LEU A 307 -16.41 15.36 21.06
C LEU A 307 -16.07 16.14 22.32
#